data_7096d8b30402e5520827cb2125b6af2d
#
_entry.id   7096d8b30402e5520827cb2125b6af2d
#
_cell.length_a   1.000
_cell.length_b   1.000
_cell.length_c   1.000
_cell.angle_alpha   90.00
_cell.angle_beta   90.00
_cell.angle_gamma   90.00
#
_symmetry.space_group_name_H-M   'P 1'
#
loop_
_entity.id
_entity.type
_entity.pdbx_description
1 polymer ?
#
loop_
_entity_poly.entity_id
_entity_poly.type
_entity_poly.pdbx_seq_one_letter_code
_entity_poly.pdbx_strand_id
1 'polypeptide(L)'
;GYSNGGYNSIAMHDELSKNPRTFDIDASVIIAGYFDLERDDNFSIPQRLVRPSWAIYHPYVINRTYNLNIIDKIIHEPYVNMLDDLFDGEKEALVIDNSLTTYTHQLFTPEYLNEYSTLSIFDPYKDAIKENSLLDTKLSGDILLIHSMEDEIVPYSQSENFYASVISSGTKAELILLEKGKHNIQDYVGAVVDALDWLKNYE
;
A
#
# COMPACT_ATOMS: atom_id res chain seq x y z
N GLY A 1 12.66 0.90 3.24
CA GLY A 1 11.67 0.03 2.57
C GLY A 1 11.29 0.54 1.19
N TYR A 2 10.87 -0.36 0.28
CA TYR A 2 10.37 -0.03 -1.06
C TYR A 2 9.00 -0.69 -1.26
N SER A 3 8.03 0.06 -1.85
CA SER A 3 6.69 -0.44 -2.17
C SER A 3 6.02 -1.10 -0.93
N ASN A 4 5.59 -2.35 -1.00
CA ASN A 4 5.07 -3.12 0.15
C ASN A 4 6.09 -3.19 1.31
N GLY A 5 7.40 -3.25 1.01
CA GLY A 5 8.44 -3.15 2.03
C GLY A 5 8.44 -1.79 2.73
N GLY A 6 8.01 -0.72 2.05
CA GLY A 6 7.80 0.61 2.65
C GLY A 6 6.68 0.61 3.69
N TYR A 7 5.52 0.03 3.34
CA TYR A 7 4.41 -0.16 4.28
C TYR A 7 4.87 -0.95 5.52
N ASN A 8 5.51 -2.11 5.29
CA ASN A 8 5.98 -2.96 6.39
C ASN A 8 7.00 -2.26 7.29
N SER A 9 7.89 -1.43 6.71
CA SER A 9 8.87 -0.66 7.47
C SER A 9 8.20 0.38 8.37
N ILE A 10 7.18 1.08 7.89
CA ILE A 10 6.45 2.05 8.71
C ILE A 10 5.58 1.35 9.76
N ALA A 11 4.91 0.26 9.42
CA ALA A 11 4.14 -0.52 10.39
C ALA A 11 5.03 -1.04 11.54
N MET A 12 6.23 -1.52 11.21
CA MET A 12 7.23 -1.92 12.22
C MET A 12 7.72 -0.72 13.04
N HIS A 13 8.01 0.40 12.40
CA HIS A 13 8.47 1.61 13.08
C HIS A 13 7.39 2.14 14.04
N ASP A 14 6.13 2.15 13.64
CA ASP A 14 5.00 2.54 14.49
C ASP A 14 4.88 1.63 15.72
N GLU A 15 4.97 0.32 15.54
CA GLU A 15 4.91 -0.65 16.65
C GLU A 15 6.07 -0.47 17.63
N LEU A 16 7.28 -0.24 17.13
CA LEU A 16 8.45 0.02 17.96
C LEU A 16 8.38 1.38 18.67
N SER A 17 7.81 2.39 18.02
CA SER A 17 7.58 3.72 18.64
C SER A 17 6.60 3.66 19.82
N LYS A 18 5.60 2.77 19.75
CA LYS A 18 4.65 2.52 20.85
C LYS A 18 5.31 1.76 22.01
N ASN A 19 6.34 0.95 21.73
CA ASN A 19 7.00 0.06 22.68
C ASN A 19 8.52 0.28 22.75
N PRO A 20 9.01 1.44 23.18
CA PRO A 20 10.42 1.87 23.02
C PRO A 20 11.42 1.14 23.94
N ARG A 21 11.05 -0.01 24.52
CA ARG A 21 11.90 -0.72 25.50
C ARG A 21 12.97 -1.60 24.88
N THR A 22 12.94 -1.85 23.59
CA THR A 22 13.79 -2.88 22.97
C THR A 22 14.73 -2.29 21.92
N PHE A 23 14.23 -1.41 21.07
CA PHE A 23 14.99 -0.76 20.01
C PHE A 23 14.41 0.64 19.77
N ASP A 24 15.29 1.61 19.59
CA ASP A 24 14.94 2.92 19.05
C ASP A 24 15.26 2.92 17.56
N ILE A 25 14.38 3.50 16.75
CA ILE A 25 14.62 3.75 15.34
C ILE A 25 14.93 5.23 15.18
N ASP A 26 16.18 5.54 14.80
CA ASP A 26 16.62 6.91 14.60
C ASP A 26 16.08 7.50 13.31
N ALA A 27 15.99 6.67 12.25
CA ALA A 27 15.53 7.10 10.94
C ALA A 27 14.95 5.95 10.09
N SER A 28 14.03 6.30 9.21
CA SER A 28 13.50 5.39 8.19
C SER A 28 13.47 6.03 6.82
N VAL A 29 13.85 5.27 5.79
CA VAL A 29 13.74 5.67 4.39
C VAL A 29 12.72 4.80 3.68
N ILE A 30 11.74 5.44 3.05
CA ILE A 30 10.65 4.77 2.35
C ILE A 30 10.59 5.26 0.91
N ILE A 31 10.65 4.34 -0.02
CA ILE A 31 10.60 4.60 -1.46
C ILE A 31 9.33 3.98 -2.03
N ALA A 32 8.52 4.78 -2.71
CA ALA A 32 7.28 4.37 -3.39
C ALA A 32 6.36 3.52 -2.49
N GLY A 33 6.24 3.89 -1.21
CA GLY A 33 5.37 3.22 -0.23
C GLY A 33 3.91 3.63 -0.39
N TYR A 34 3.02 2.82 0.15
CA TYR A 34 1.62 3.17 0.35
C TYR A 34 1.30 3.09 1.84
N PHE A 35 0.36 3.91 2.32
CA PHE A 35 0.11 4.08 3.75
C PHE A 35 -1.37 4.19 4.08
N ASP A 36 -2.14 4.79 3.18
CA ASP A 36 -3.58 4.87 3.26
C ASP A 36 -4.18 3.71 2.47
N LEU A 37 -4.79 2.78 3.17
CA LEU A 37 -5.47 1.64 2.56
C LEU A 37 -6.95 1.93 2.32
N GLU A 38 -7.48 3.02 2.86
CA GLU A 38 -8.87 3.40 2.65
C GLU A 38 -9.10 3.76 1.19
N ARG A 39 -10.20 3.29 0.65
CA ARG A 39 -10.60 3.63 -0.70
C ARG A 39 -11.12 5.06 -0.73
N ASP A 40 -10.45 5.92 -1.46
CA ASP A 40 -11.02 7.21 -1.82
C ASP A 40 -12.13 6.99 -2.86
N ASP A 41 -13.39 7.21 -2.47
CA ASP A 41 -14.55 7.09 -3.37
C ASP A 41 -14.51 8.14 -4.51
N ASN A 42 -13.70 9.17 -4.38
CA ASN A 42 -13.45 10.14 -5.45
C ASN A 42 -12.36 9.65 -6.43
N PHE A 43 -11.64 8.59 -6.08
CA PHE A 43 -10.62 8.02 -6.96
C PHE A 43 -11.29 7.15 -8.04
N SER A 44 -11.18 7.57 -9.28
CA SER A 44 -11.64 6.78 -10.41
C SER A 44 -10.79 5.53 -10.56
N ILE A 45 -11.34 4.37 -10.21
CA ILE A 45 -10.67 3.09 -10.46
C ILE A 45 -10.43 2.97 -11.98
N PRO A 46 -9.18 2.75 -12.43
CA PRO A 46 -8.89 2.70 -13.86
C PRO A 46 -9.66 1.57 -14.52
N GLN A 47 -10.12 1.78 -15.75
CA GLN A 47 -10.83 0.73 -16.52
C GLN A 47 -9.95 -0.50 -16.75
N ARG A 48 -8.64 -0.32 -16.81
CA ARG A 48 -7.64 -1.38 -16.93
C ARG A 48 -6.60 -1.26 -15.83
N LEU A 49 -6.33 -2.39 -15.22
CA LEU A 49 -5.30 -2.56 -14.20
C LEU A 49 -3.96 -2.86 -14.86
N VAL A 50 -2.91 -2.22 -14.40
CA VAL A 50 -1.53 -2.52 -14.81
C VAL A 50 -1.08 -3.85 -14.21
N ARG A 51 -1.43 -4.09 -12.95
CA ARG A 51 -1.10 -5.28 -12.19
C ARG A 51 -2.35 -5.80 -11.45
N PRO A 52 -3.17 -6.63 -12.10
CA PRO A 52 -4.38 -7.16 -11.47
C PRO A 52 -4.11 -7.99 -10.21
N SER A 53 -2.98 -8.69 -10.14
CA SER A 53 -2.57 -9.41 -8.93
C SER A 53 -2.51 -8.50 -7.69
N TRP A 54 -1.97 -7.30 -7.82
CA TRP A 54 -1.85 -6.36 -6.71
C TRP A 54 -3.20 -5.76 -6.32
N ALA A 55 -4.06 -5.53 -7.30
CA ALA A 55 -5.39 -4.99 -7.03
C ALA A 55 -6.27 -5.94 -6.20
N ILE A 56 -6.11 -7.26 -6.34
CA ILE A 56 -6.87 -8.26 -5.58
C ILE A 56 -6.14 -8.81 -4.37
N TYR A 57 -4.83 -8.56 -4.25
CA TYR A 57 -4.04 -9.05 -3.11
C TYR A 57 -4.56 -8.52 -1.78
N HIS A 58 -4.78 -7.21 -1.66
CA HIS A 58 -5.30 -6.61 -0.44
C HIS A 58 -6.68 -7.14 -0.04
N PRO A 59 -7.70 -7.12 -0.92
CA PRO A 59 -9.00 -7.73 -0.60
C PRO A 59 -8.90 -9.19 -0.17
N TYR A 60 -8.06 -9.98 -0.84
CA TYR A 60 -7.87 -11.38 -0.49
C TYR A 60 -7.26 -11.55 0.90
N VAL A 61 -6.15 -10.85 1.19
CA VAL A 61 -5.44 -10.97 2.47
C VAL A 61 -6.31 -10.47 3.63
N ILE A 62 -6.95 -9.31 3.49
CA ILE A 62 -7.84 -8.76 4.52
C ILE A 62 -9.02 -9.70 4.78
N ASN A 63 -9.70 -10.17 3.73
CA ASN A 63 -10.81 -11.11 3.88
C ASN A 63 -10.39 -12.39 4.63
N ARG A 64 -9.20 -12.91 4.33
CA ARG A 64 -8.66 -14.12 4.95
C ARG A 64 -8.20 -13.89 6.39
N THR A 65 -7.46 -12.81 6.64
CA THR A 65 -6.91 -12.49 7.97
C THR A 65 -8.00 -12.21 8.99
N TYR A 66 -9.03 -11.48 8.57
CA TYR A 66 -10.16 -11.11 9.44
C TYR A 66 -11.36 -12.07 9.36
N ASN A 67 -11.27 -13.14 8.55
CA ASN A 67 -12.34 -14.14 8.34
C ASN A 67 -13.67 -13.49 7.92
N LEU A 68 -13.64 -12.52 7.04
CA LEU A 68 -14.81 -11.71 6.70
C LEU A 68 -15.86 -12.48 5.87
N ASN A 69 -15.44 -13.46 5.07
CA ASN A 69 -16.29 -14.26 4.19
C ASN A 69 -17.11 -13.44 3.18
N ILE A 70 -16.53 -12.37 2.64
CA ILE A 70 -17.16 -11.47 1.67
C ILE A 70 -16.40 -11.36 0.35
N ILE A 71 -15.39 -12.20 0.13
CA ILE A 71 -14.52 -12.07 -1.05
C ILE A 71 -15.30 -12.23 -2.36
N ASP A 72 -16.36 -13.02 -2.38
CA ASP A 72 -17.30 -13.20 -3.49
C ASP A 72 -18.18 -11.95 -3.77
N LYS A 73 -18.24 -11.01 -2.80
CA LYS A 73 -18.87 -9.69 -2.98
C LYS A 73 -17.91 -8.64 -3.54
N ILE A 74 -16.62 -8.96 -3.54
CA ILE A 74 -15.55 -8.09 -4.03
C ILE A 74 -15.07 -8.53 -5.40
N ILE A 75 -14.80 -9.83 -5.56
CA ILE A 75 -14.19 -10.41 -6.77
C ILE A 75 -15.17 -11.34 -7.47
N HIS A 76 -15.25 -11.20 -8.80
CA HIS A 76 -16.11 -12.03 -9.65
C HIS A 76 -15.63 -13.49 -9.77
N GLU A 77 -16.60 -14.40 -9.98
CA GLU A 77 -16.34 -15.69 -10.59
C GLU A 77 -15.81 -15.50 -12.05
N PRO A 78 -14.85 -16.31 -12.55
CA PRO A 78 -14.27 -17.48 -11.85
C PRO A 78 -13.07 -17.16 -10.94
N TYR A 79 -12.66 -15.89 -10.84
CA TYR A 79 -11.41 -15.50 -10.19
C TYR A 79 -11.42 -15.78 -8.69
N VAL A 80 -12.54 -15.59 -8.02
CA VAL A 80 -12.66 -15.86 -6.57
C VAL A 80 -12.26 -17.30 -6.22
N ASN A 81 -12.60 -18.27 -7.07
CA ASN A 81 -12.27 -19.68 -6.85
C ASN A 81 -10.79 -20.02 -7.11
N MET A 82 -10.06 -19.13 -7.72
CA MET A 82 -8.64 -19.32 -8.04
C MET A 82 -7.71 -18.71 -6.99
N LEU A 83 -8.21 -17.88 -6.07
CA LEU A 83 -7.38 -17.03 -5.21
C LEU A 83 -6.43 -17.84 -4.31
N ASP A 84 -6.90 -18.91 -3.68
CA ASP A 84 -6.07 -19.74 -2.81
C ASP A 84 -4.93 -20.44 -3.57
N ASP A 85 -5.18 -20.83 -4.83
CA ASP A 85 -4.16 -21.39 -5.69
C ASP A 85 -3.21 -20.31 -6.22
N LEU A 86 -3.72 -19.14 -6.59
CA LEU A 86 -2.91 -18.04 -7.12
C LEU A 86 -1.99 -17.44 -6.05
N PHE A 87 -2.45 -17.32 -4.81
CA PHE A 87 -1.71 -16.75 -3.69
C PHE A 87 -1.17 -17.80 -2.70
N ASP A 88 -0.69 -18.91 -3.23
CA ASP A 88 -0.07 -20.02 -2.47
C ASP A 88 1.34 -19.68 -1.90
N GLY A 89 1.91 -18.56 -2.30
CA GLY A 89 3.25 -18.11 -1.92
C GLY A 89 4.39 -18.65 -2.80
N GLU A 90 4.08 -19.49 -3.81
CA GLU A 90 5.06 -20.07 -4.72
C GLU A 90 5.08 -19.38 -6.10
N LYS A 91 3.96 -18.76 -6.49
CA LYS A 91 3.81 -18.12 -7.80
C LYS A 91 4.35 -16.69 -7.81
N GLU A 92 5.11 -16.37 -8.84
CA GLU A 92 5.54 -15.00 -9.11
C GLU A 92 4.36 -14.13 -9.54
N ALA A 93 4.40 -12.85 -9.21
CA ALA A 93 3.34 -11.89 -9.51
C ALA A 93 2.95 -11.86 -11.00
N LEU A 94 3.90 -12.02 -11.92
CA LEU A 94 3.62 -12.07 -13.35
C LEU A 94 2.79 -13.30 -13.77
N VAL A 95 3.00 -14.43 -13.12
CA VAL A 95 2.21 -15.66 -13.35
C VAL A 95 0.77 -15.44 -12.90
N ILE A 96 0.60 -14.79 -11.74
CA ILE A 96 -0.72 -14.44 -11.21
C ILE A 96 -1.41 -13.44 -12.14
N ASP A 97 -0.73 -12.38 -12.57
CA ASP A 97 -1.29 -11.38 -13.49
C ASP A 97 -1.79 -12.01 -14.80
N ASN A 98 -1.03 -12.95 -15.37
CA ASN A 98 -1.41 -13.65 -16.61
C ASN A 98 -2.63 -14.57 -16.44
N SER A 99 -2.98 -14.93 -15.22
CA SER A 99 -4.16 -15.75 -14.90
C SER A 99 -5.43 -14.90 -14.65
N LEU A 100 -5.27 -13.58 -14.59
CA LEU A 100 -6.34 -12.64 -14.28
C LEU A 100 -6.68 -11.74 -15.48
N THR A 101 -7.90 -11.21 -15.48
CA THR A 101 -8.26 -10.15 -16.43
C THR A 101 -7.66 -8.82 -15.98
N THR A 102 -7.25 -8.01 -16.96
CA THR A 102 -6.86 -6.61 -16.70
C THR A 102 -8.04 -5.66 -16.62
N TYR A 103 -9.24 -6.09 -17.03
CA TYR A 103 -10.42 -5.24 -17.01
C TYR A 103 -11.05 -5.20 -15.63
N THR A 104 -11.08 -4.03 -15.03
CA THR A 104 -11.57 -3.82 -13.66
C THR A 104 -13.01 -4.34 -13.47
N HIS A 105 -13.92 -4.03 -14.40
CA HIS A 105 -15.32 -4.48 -14.33
C HIS A 105 -15.53 -5.98 -14.53
N GLN A 106 -14.53 -6.71 -15.02
CA GLN A 106 -14.57 -8.17 -15.13
C GLN A 106 -13.95 -8.84 -13.91
N LEU A 107 -13.08 -8.13 -13.19
CA LEU A 107 -12.37 -8.64 -12.01
C LEU A 107 -13.18 -8.40 -10.73
N PHE A 108 -13.74 -7.20 -10.59
CA PHE A 108 -14.47 -6.78 -9.39
C PHE A 108 -15.99 -6.74 -9.64
N THR A 109 -16.76 -7.05 -8.60
CA THR A 109 -18.23 -7.05 -8.66
C THR A 109 -18.77 -5.62 -8.81
N PRO A 110 -19.97 -5.45 -9.41
CA PRO A 110 -20.63 -4.15 -9.48
C PRO A 110 -20.89 -3.54 -8.11
N GLU A 111 -21.24 -4.34 -7.12
CA GLU A 111 -21.48 -3.93 -5.73
C GLU A 111 -20.23 -3.30 -5.15
N TYR A 112 -19.07 -3.95 -5.31
CA TYR A 112 -17.82 -3.41 -4.83
C TYR A 112 -17.39 -2.14 -5.57
N LEU A 113 -17.62 -2.08 -6.88
CA LEU A 113 -17.22 -0.92 -7.68
C LEU A 113 -18.08 0.31 -7.42
N ASN A 114 -19.41 0.14 -7.27
CA ASN A 114 -20.34 1.26 -7.28
C ASN A 114 -21.03 1.53 -5.94
N GLU A 115 -21.07 0.54 -5.04
CA GLU A 115 -21.87 0.61 -3.82
C GLU A 115 -21.03 0.34 -2.55
N TYR A 116 -19.69 0.33 -2.69
CA TYR A 116 -18.76 0.05 -1.59
C TYR A 116 -19.01 0.92 -0.35
N SER A 117 -19.21 2.23 -0.53
CA SER A 117 -19.44 3.15 0.57
C SER A 117 -20.81 2.99 1.24
N THR A 118 -21.81 2.52 0.51
CA THR A 118 -23.21 2.52 0.94
C THR A 118 -23.72 1.19 1.46
N LEU A 119 -23.17 0.06 0.97
CA LEU A 119 -23.58 -1.26 1.40
C LEU A 119 -22.88 -1.68 2.70
N SER A 120 -23.69 -1.97 3.72
CA SER A 120 -23.18 -2.40 5.04
C SER A 120 -22.46 -3.74 5.04
N ILE A 121 -22.61 -4.55 3.99
CA ILE A 121 -21.86 -5.80 3.84
C ILE A 121 -20.34 -5.56 3.78
N PHE A 122 -19.93 -4.37 3.35
CA PHE A 122 -18.51 -3.98 3.31
C PHE A 122 -18.02 -3.32 4.61
N ASP A 123 -18.87 -3.05 5.60
CA ASP A 123 -18.44 -2.37 6.82
C ASP A 123 -17.33 -3.12 7.56
N PRO A 124 -17.38 -4.45 7.75
CA PRO A 124 -16.26 -5.17 8.39
C PRO A 124 -14.96 -5.08 7.59
N TYR A 125 -15.05 -5.00 6.26
CA TYR A 125 -13.89 -4.82 5.41
C TYR A 125 -13.32 -3.39 5.52
N LYS A 126 -14.19 -2.37 5.54
CA LYS A 126 -13.79 -0.97 5.75
C LYS A 126 -13.11 -0.79 7.10
N ASP A 127 -13.66 -1.38 8.16
CA ASP A 127 -13.08 -1.35 9.51
C ASP A 127 -11.68 -1.99 9.53
N ALA A 128 -11.51 -3.16 8.90
CA ALA A 128 -10.22 -3.82 8.79
C ALA A 128 -9.20 -3.02 7.96
N ILE A 129 -9.64 -2.39 6.87
CA ILE A 129 -8.81 -1.49 6.06
C ILE A 129 -8.34 -0.29 6.88
N LYS A 130 -9.26 0.33 7.62
CA LYS A 130 -8.95 1.47 8.48
C LYS A 130 -7.97 1.11 9.60
N GLU A 131 -8.15 -0.05 10.23
CA GLU A 131 -7.23 -0.56 11.27
C GLU A 131 -5.80 -0.75 10.73
N ASN A 132 -5.66 -1.09 9.45
CA ASN A 132 -4.37 -1.31 8.80
C ASN A 132 -3.85 -0.06 8.05
N SER A 133 -4.57 1.05 8.04
CA SER A 133 -4.07 2.32 7.52
C SER A 133 -3.04 2.93 8.47
N LEU A 134 -1.97 3.50 7.94
CA LEU A 134 -0.85 4.05 8.71
C LEU A 134 -0.87 5.58 8.79
N LEU A 135 -1.94 6.24 8.35
CA LEU A 135 -1.99 7.71 8.31
C LEU A 135 -1.92 8.34 9.72
N ASP A 136 -2.54 7.71 10.71
CA ASP A 136 -2.62 8.27 12.08
C ASP A 136 -1.44 7.84 12.97
N THR A 137 -0.30 7.45 12.38
CA THR A 137 0.87 7.01 13.15
C THR A 137 1.64 8.19 13.72
N LYS A 138 2.19 7.99 14.92
CA LYS A 138 3.17 8.90 15.53
C LYS A 138 4.49 8.16 15.73
N LEU A 139 5.45 8.49 14.87
CA LEU A 139 6.72 7.79 14.81
C LEU A 139 7.79 8.53 15.64
N SER A 140 8.66 7.77 16.31
CA SER A 140 9.92 8.27 16.85
C SER A 140 10.98 8.30 15.74
N GLY A 141 11.92 9.23 15.77
CA GLY A 141 12.93 9.35 14.72
C GLY A 141 12.45 10.03 13.43
N ASP A 142 13.35 10.17 12.51
CA ASP A 142 13.17 10.95 11.29
C ASP A 142 12.73 10.07 10.10
N ILE A 143 11.94 10.61 9.18
CA ILE A 143 11.43 9.88 8.02
C ILE A 143 11.85 10.58 6.73
N LEU A 144 12.44 9.81 5.79
CA LEU A 144 12.63 10.24 4.41
C LEU A 144 11.70 9.46 3.51
N LEU A 145 10.83 10.17 2.80
CA LEU A 145 9.94 9.63 1.78
C LEU A 145 10.44 10.01 0.40
N ILE A 146 10.51 9.06 -0.52
CA ILE A 146 10.89 9.28 -1.92
C ILE A 146 9.86 8.64 -2.81
N HIS A 147 9.26 9.40 -3.74
CA HIS A 147 8.25 8.89 -4.65
C HIS A 147 8.35 9.54 -6.03
N SER A 148 8.07 8.78 -7.08
CA SER A 148 8.00 9.34 -8.43
C SER A 148 6.58 9.81 -8.76
N MET A 149 6.47 10.98 -9.37
CA MET A 149 5.17 11.49 -9.84
C MET A 149 4.60 10.71 -11.04
N GLU A 150 5.42 9.90 -11.72
CA GLU A 150 4.99 9.02 -12.82
C GLU A 150 4.74 7.57 -12.37
N ASP A 151 4.70 7.30 -11.06
CA ASP A 151 4.40 5.96 -10.53
C ASP A 151 2.96 5.55 -10.90
N GLU A 152 2.85 4.52 -11.74
CA GLU A 152 1.57 4.04 -12.29
C GLU A 152 0.90 2.95 -11.43
N ILE A 153 1.56 2.52 -10.35
CA ILE A 153 1.08 1.45 -9.46
C ILE A 153 0.63 2.02 -8.11
N VAL A 154 1.52 2.77 -7.47
CA VAL A 154 1.24 3.45 -6.20
C VAL A 154 1.23 4.95 -6.46
N PRO A 155 0.08 5.61 -6.38
CA PRO A 155 0.02 7.05 -6.57
C PRO A 155 0.93 7.78 -5.58
N TYR A 156 1.72 8.74 -6.05
CA TYR A 156 2.62 9.52 -5.19
C TYR A 156 1.87 10.32 -4.10
N SER A 157 0.57 10.56 -4.29
CA SER A 157 -0.30 11.14 -3.26
C SER A 157 -0.33 10.31 -1.96
N GLN A 158 -0.04 9.03 -2.01
CA GLN A 158 0.15 8.20 -0.83
C GLN A 158 1.28 8.75 0.06
N SER A 159 2.42 9.09 -0.53
CA SER A 159 3.53 9.70 0.21
C SER A 159 3.23 11.14 0.62
N GLU A 160 2.52 11.93 -0.18
CA GLU A 160 2.12 13.29 0.20
C GLU A 160 1.17 13.29 1.41
N ASN A 161 0.13 12.43 1.39
CA ASN A 161 -0.83 12.30 2.49
C ASN A 161 -0.16 11.82 3.77
N PHE A 162 0.70 10.81 3.66
CA PHE A 162 1.44 10.30 4.80
C PHE A 162 2.41 11.35 5.36
N TYR A 163 3.16 12.06 4.51
CA TYR A 163 4.02 13.17 4.91
C TYR A 163 3.25 14.23 5.71
N ALA A 164 2.10 14.68 5.18
CA ALA A 164 1.27 15.66 5.85
C ALA A 164 0.78 15.16 7.23
N SER A 165 0.39 13.90 7.32
CA SER A 165 -0.06 13.27 8.56
C SER A 165 1.06 13.19 9.60
N VAL A 166 2.23 12.66 9.27
CA VAL A 166 3.33 12.50 10.23
C VAL A 166 3.90 13.84 10.70
N ILE A 167 3.96 14.84 9.81
CA ILE A 167 4.33 16.22 10.22
C ILE A 167 3.29 16.78 11.20
N SER A 168 2.00 16.56 10.96
CA SER A 168 0.95 17.05 11.86
C SER A 168 0.99 16.37 13.23
N SER A 169 1.46 15.13 13.31
CA SER A 169 1.67 14.39 14.56
C SER A 169 2.94 14.79 15.32
N GLY A 170 3.79 15.64 14.71
CA GLY A 170 5.06 16.12 15.28
C GLY A 170 6.27 15.26 14.95
N THR A 171 6.14 14.26 14.07
CA THR A 171 7.27 13.50 13.52
C THR A 171 8.01 14.37 12.50
N LYS A 172 9.34 14.35 12.55
CA LYS A 172 10.18 15.05 11.56
C LYS A 172 10.27 14.19 10.31
N ALA A 173 9.90 14.76 9.15
CA ALA A 173 9.95 14.05 7.88
C ALA A 173 10.40 14.96 6.74
N GLU A 174 10.93 14.34 5.69
CA GLU A 174 11.26 14.94 4.40
C GLU A 174 10.56 14.17 3.29
N LEU A 175 10.12 14.87 2.24
CA LEU A 175 9.50 14.27 1.05
C LEU A 175 10.26 14.73 -0.20
N ILE A 176 10.76 13.77 -0.96
CA ILE A 176 11.38 13.99 -2.27
C ILE A 176 10.47 13.41 -3.34
N LEU A 177 9.94 14.28 -4.21
CA LEU A 177 9.19 13.87 -5.39
C LEU A 177 10.11 13.90 -6.62
N LEU A 178 10.24 12.75 -7.27
CA LEU A 178 10.98 12.61 -8.52
C LEU A 178 10.04 12.94 -9.69
N GLU A 179 10.50 13.76 -10.63
CA GLU A 179 9.69 14.11 -11.80
C GLU A 179 9.41 12.94 -12.73
N LYS A 180 10.30 11.93 -12.73
CA LYS A 180 10.25 10.78 -13.63
C LYS A 180 10.59 9.50 -12.89
N GLY A 181 10.12 8.40 -13.47
CA GLY A 181 10.33 7.04 -12.97
C GLY A 181 9.00 6.34 -12.73
N LYS A 182 8.93 5.10 -13.13
CA LYS A 182 7.76 4.24 -12.88
C LYS A 182 7.93 3.48 -11.57
N HIS A 183 6.93 2.66 -11.24
CA HIS A 183 7.03 1.76 -10.07
C HIS A 183 8.02 0.62 -10.35
N ASN A 184 9.30 0.98 -10.45
CA ASN A 184 10.40 0.06 -10.71
C ASN A 184 11.62 0.51 -9.91
N ILE A 185 12.19 -0.35 -9.08
CA ILE A 185 13.33 0.01 -8.20
C ILE A 185 14.54 0.55 -8.97
N GLN A 186 14.73 0.13 -10.23
CA GLN A 186 15.81 0.63 -11.08
C GLN A 186 15.69 2.14 -11.37
N ASP A 187 14.46 2.67 -11.39
CA ASP A 187 14.21 4.09 -11.63
C ASP A 187 14.57 4.94 -10.39
N TYR A 188 14.72 4.30 -9.22
CA TYR A 188 15.05 4.95 -7.95
C TYR A 188 16.53 4.82 -7.54
N VAL A 189 17.40 4.26 -8.37
CA VAL A 189 18.82 4.02 -7.99
C VAL A 189 19.53 5.28 -7.53
N GLY A 190 19.32 6.41 -8.21
CA GLY A 190 19.89 7.70 -7.78
C GLY A 190 19.38 8.12 -6.40
N ALA A 191 18.08 8.03 -6.20
CA ALA A 191 17.43 8.36 -4.93
C ALA A 191 17.87 7.43 -3.77
N VAL A 192 18.19 6.16 -4.06
CA VAL A 192 18.76 5.25 -3.05
C VAL A 192 20.13 5.76 -2.59
N VAL A 193 20.97 6.26 -3.50
CA VAL A 193 22.28 6.85 -3.13
C VAL A 193 22.08 8.07 -2.24
N ASP A 194 21.17 8.98 -2.62
CA ASP A 194 20.87 10.18 -1.83
C ASP A 194 20.31 9.80 -0.44
N ALA A 195 19.47 8.77 -0.38
CA ALA A 195 18.94 8.24 0.87
C ALA A 195 20.02 7.64 1.78
N LEU A 196 21.00 6.93 1.22
CA LEU A 196 22.15 6.42 1.97
C LEU A 196 23.02 7.59 2.52
N ASP A 197 23.17 8.65 1.74
CA ASP A 197 23.89 9.85 2.21
C ASP A 197 23.09 10.57 3.32
N TRP A 198 21.78 10.63 3.21
CA TRP A 198 20.91 11.18 4.26
C TRP A 198 21.01 10.39 5.57
N LEU A 199 21.07 9.05 5.50
CA LEU A 199 21.20 8.17 6.68
C LEU A 199 22.52 8.36 7.45
N LYS A 200 23.58 8.86 6.83
CA LYS A 200 24.85 9.15 7.53
C LYS A 200 24.72 10.21 8.63
N ASN A 201 23.65 10.99 8.63
CA ASN A 201 23.38 11.95 9.70
C ASN A 201 23.00 11.26 11.04
N TYR A 202 22.78 9.94 11.03
CA TYR A 202 22.32 9.14 12.17
C TYR A 202 23.35 8.05 12.59
N GLU A 203 24.59 8.13 12.07
CA GLU A 203 25.70 7.23 12.42
C GLU A 203 26.46 7.66 13.69
#